data_e0b989d3cd182e7fa11657ccc4010a6f
#
_entry.id   e0b989d3cd182e7fa11657ccc4010a6f
#
_cell.length_a   1.000
_cell.length_b   1.000
_cell.length_c   1.000
_cell.angle_alpha   90.00
_cell.angle_beta   90.00
_cell.angle_gamma   90.00
#
_symmetry.space_group_name_H-M   'P 1'
#
loop_
_entity.id
_entity.type
_entity.pdbx_description
1 polymer ?
#
loop_
_entity_poly.entity_id
_entity_poly.type
_entity_poly.pdbx_seq_one_letter_code
_entity_poly.pdbx_strand_id
1 'polypeptide(L)'
;MKDLSYRAAPVVSVLPVASAALAGVIARLSTDNKPYWCDGTAWVDMTLLGSADTRLTTARLAADVTNNTTTLANVTSLAIALAANSTYTIDAKVMFQTAATATGIRLTQTAPAGATVVAQWNTPTSLTARTLANQRAADTGAATTGVDVANANTLACGSLLVMTGATAGNLQIRFASEVAGSNAVVKAGSHLVATKVA
;
A
#
# COMPACT_ATOMS: atom_id res chain seq x y z
N MET A 1 3.15 41.56 -26.07
CA MET A 1 3.47 40.84 -24.80
C MET A 1 2.52 41.38 -23.74
N LYS A 2 1.58 40.55 -23.26
CA LYS A 2 0.76 40.93 -22.10
C LYS A 2 1.62 40.78 -20.87
N ASP A 3 1.81 41.88 -20.14
CA ASP A 3 2.53 41.94 -18.88
C ASP A 3 1.82 41.00 -17.89
N LEU A 4 2.45 39.83 -17.61
CA LEU A 4 2.04 38.89 -16.55
C LEU A 4 2.51 39.48 -15.22
N SER A 5 1.89 40.60 -14.79
CA SER A 5 2.09 41.08 -13.43
C SER A 5 1.57 40.01 -12.47
N TYR A 6 2.50 39.33 -11.80
CA TYR A 6 2.21 38.39 -10.72
C TYR A 6 1.51 39.15 -9.59
N ARG A 7 0.19 39.15 -9.59
CA ARG A 7 -0.59 39.71 -8.47
C ARG A 7 -0.64 38.64 -7.39
N ALA A 8 -0.09 38.98 -6.25
CA ALA A 8 -0.28 38.14 -5.06
C ALA A 8 -1.78 37.92 -4.82
N ALA A 9 -2.16 36.70 -4.46
CA ALA A 9 -3.54 36.39 -4.12
C ALA A 9 -4.06 37.34 -3.02
N PRO A 10 -5.23 37.95 -3.17
CA PRO A 10 -5.76 38.86 -2.18
C PRO A 10 -5.94 38.13 -0.82
N VAL A 11 -5.56 38.80 0.26
CA VAL A 11 -5.81 38.31 1.61
C VAL A 11 -7.16 38.85 2.05
N VAL A 12 -8.07 37.95 2.42
CA VAL A 12 -9.43 38.29 2.88
C VAL A 12 -9.67 37.73 4.27
N SER A 13 -10.49 38.42 5.06
CA SER A 13 -10.90 37.95 6.40
C SER A 13 -12.02 36.91 6.35
N VAL A 14 -12.81 36.92 5.28
CA VAL A 14 -13.88 35.97 4.98
C VAL A 14 -13.88 35.71 3.49
N LEU A 15 -14.02 34.46 3.08
CA LEU A 15 -14.19 34.12 1.67
C LEU A 15 -15.56 34.60 1.19
N PRO A 16 -15.64 35.30 0.01
CA PRO A 16 -16.92 35.66 -0.58
C PRO A 16 -17.78 34.41 -0.87
N VAL A 17 -19.09 34.59 -1.04
CA VAL A 17 -19.95 33.49 -1.51
C VAL A 17 -19.42 32.99 -2.87
N ALA A 18 -19.16 31.72 -2.97
CA ALA A 18 -18.68 31.11 -4.22
C ALA A 18 -19.74 31.28 -5.33
N SER A 19 -19.31 31.63 -6.51
CA SER A 19 -20.19 31.81 -7.67
C SER A 19 -19.41 31.58 -8.97
N ALA A 20 -20.12 31.34 -10.05
CA ALA A 20 -19.50 31.17 -11.37
C ALA A 20 -18.64 32.38 -11.80
N ALA A 21 -18.97 33.58 -11.33
CA ALA A 21 -18.18 34.79 -11.60
C ALA A 21 -16.82 34.80 -10.91
N LEU A 22 -16.66 33.98 -9.84
CA LEU A 22 -15.42 33.85 -9.10
C LEU A 22 -14.65 32.58 -9.50
N ALA A 23 -15.12 31.81 -10.47
CA ALA A 23 -14.43 30.61 -10.94
C ALA A 23 -12.99 30.94 -11.39
N GLY A 24 -12.01 30.20 -10.87
CA GLY A 24 -10.58 30.44 -11.14
C GLY A 24 -9.92 31.48 -10.23
N VAL A 25 -10.67 32.19 -9.38
CA VAL A 25 -10.10 33.14 -8.43
C VAL A 25 -9.40 32.42 -7.30
N ILE A 26 -8.22 32.91 -6.91
CA ILE A 26 -7.47 32.46 -5.74
C ILE A 26 -7.51 33.57 -4.70
N ALA A 27 -7.85 33.20 -3.45
CA ALA A 27 -7.80 34.11 -2.30
C ALA A 27 -7.08 33.41 -1.14
N ARG A 28 -6.46 34.20 -0.26
CA ARG A 28 -5.85 33.70 0.98
C ARG A 28 -6.69 34.15 2.16
N LEU A 29 -7.15 33.20 2.95
CA LEU A 29 -7.93 33.51 4.15
C LEU A 29 -6.98 33.91 5.29
N SER A 30 -7.21 35.06 5.91
CA SER A 30 -6.32 35.60 6.96
C SER A 30 -6.40 34.84 8.28
N THR A 31 -7.53 34.18 8.54
CA THR A 31 -7.80 33.48 9.82
C THR A 31 -7.03 32.17 9.97
N ASP A 32 -6.77 31.48 8.85
CA ASP A 32 -6.06 30.20 8.85
C ASP A 32 -4.79 30.22 8.00
N ASN A 33 -4.52 31.36 7.32
CA ASN A 33 -3.36 31.60 6.49
C ASN A 33 -3.25 30.69 5.26
N LYS A 34 -4.36 30.08 4.81
CA LYS A 34 -4.39 29.12 3.69
C LYS A 34 -4.83 29.79 2.39
N PRO A 35 -4.31 29.32 1.26
CA PRO A 35 -4.82 29.69 -0.07
C PRO A 35 -6.05 28.85 -0.40
N TYR A 36 -7.05 29.49 -0.99
CA TYR A 36 -8.28 28.87 -1.48
C TYR A 36 -8.47 29.21 -2.98
N TRP A 37 -8.96 28.25 -3.73
CA TRP A 37 -9.34 28.42 -5.12
C TRP A 37 -10.85 28.25 -5.27
N CYS A 38 -11.53 29.13 -6.01
CA CYS A 38 -12.94 29.02 -6.29
C CYS A 38 -13.16 28.22 -7.58
N ASP A 39 -13.91 27.11 -7.49
CA ASP A 39 -14.30 26.29 -8.64
C ASP A 39 -15.56 26.79 -9.36
N GLY A 40 -16.16 27.87 -8.87
CA GLY A 40 -17.42 28.46 -9.35
C GLY A 40 -18.63 28.05 -8.52
N THR A 41 -18.51 27.06 -7.63
CA THR A 41 -19.56 26.56 -6.72
C THR A 41 -19.12 26.56 -5.27
N ALA A 42 -17.84 26.35 -5.02
CA ALA A 42 -17.24 26.26 -3.69
C ALA A 42 -15.82 26.86 -3.66
N TRP A 43 -15.35 27.20 -2.47
CA TRP A 43 -13.94 27.50 -2.20
C TRP A 43 -13.23 26.24 -1.76
N VAL A 44 -12.22 25.83 -2.53
CA VAL A 44 -11.42 24.63 -2.28
C VAL A 44 -10.10 25.02 -1.62
N ASP A 45 -9.80 24.45 -0.47
CA ASP A 45 -8.52 24.63 0.22
C ASP A 45 -7.38 24.07 -0.65
N MET A 46 -6.51 24.92 -1.15
CA MET A 46 -5.42 24.51 -2.04
C MET A 46 -4.33 23.71 -1.32
N THR A 47 -4.27 23.75 0.01
CA THR A 47 -3.36 22.88 0.75
C THR A 47 -3.78 21.41 0.66
N LEU A 48 -5.05 21.17 0.37
CA LEU A 48 -5.61 19.84 0.13
C LEU A 48 -5.43 19.35 -1.31
N LEU A 49 -5.14 20.26 -2.28
CA LEU A 49 -4.87 19.86 -3.67
C LEU A 49 -3.54 19.11 -3.83
N GLY A 50 -2.67 19.18 -2.84
CA GLY A 50 -1.47 18.34 -2.72
C GLY A 50 -1.62 17.23 -1.69
N SER A 51 -2.78 17.12 -1.03
CA SER A 51 -3.03 16.03 -0.09
C SER A 51 -3.21 14.74 -0.86
N ALA A 52 -2.53 13.75 -0.39
CA ALA A 52 -2.38 12.39 -0.88
C ALA A 52 -3.47 11.98 -1.87
N ASP A 53 -3.07 11.57 -3.06
CA ASP A 53 -3.98 10.88 -3.99
C ASP A 53 -4.75 9.82 -3.17
N THR A 54 -6.04 10.08 -2.93
CA THR A 54 -6.91 9.20 -2.14
C THR A 54 -6.99 7.79 -2.71
N ARG A 55 -6.48 7.62 -3.95
CA ARG A 55 -6.31 6.33 -4.59
C ARG A 55 -5.09 5.56 -4.10
N LEU A 56 -4.10 6.25 -3.51
CA LEU A 56 -2.87 5.64 -3.03
C LEU A 56 -2.96 5.39 -1.52
N THR A 57 -2.78 4.14 -1.12
CA THR A 57 -2.71 3.73 0.28
C THR A 57 -1.46 2.91 0.51
N THR A 58 -0.77 3.16 1.60
CA THR A 58 0.48 2.46 1.94
C THR A 58 0.39 1.84 3.34
N ALA A 59 1.06 0.72 3.52
CA ALA A 59 1.30 0.12 4.83
C ALA A 59 2.78 -0.25 4.95
N ARG A 60 3.37 -0.01 6.11
CA ARG A 60 4.78 -0.30 6.37
C ARG A 60 4.93 -1.04 7.70
N LEU A 61 5.77 -2.06 7.70
CA LEU A 61 6.15 -2.79 8.90
C LEU A 61 7.17 -1.97 9.72
N ALA A 62 6.84 -1.67 10.97
CA ALA A 62 7.69 -0.87 11.86
C ALA A 62 8.69 -1.71 12.64
N ALA A 63 8.36 -2.98 12.94
CA ALA A 63 9.19 -3.91 13.71
C ALA A 63 9.18 -5.29 13.07
N ASP A 64 10.21 -6.07 13.30
CA ASP A 64 10.33 -7.44 12.80
C ASP A 64 9.20 -8.33 13.35
N VAL A 65 8.70 -9.26 12.52
CA VAL A 65 7.72 -10.27 12.90
C VAL A 65 8.28 -11.64 12.61
N THR A 66 8.34 -12.49 13.63
CA THR A 66 8.89 -13.84 13.55
C THR A 66 7.78 -14.89 13.56
N ASN A 67 7.92 -15.92 12.75
CA ASN A 67 7.12 -17.13 12.78
C ASN A 67 8.03 -18.34 12.59
N ASN A 68 8.00 -19.27 13.53
CA ASN A 68 8.77 -20.53 13.48
C ASN A 68 7.87 -21.76 13.27
N THR A 69 6.62 -21.52 12.84
CA THR A 69 5.66 -22.57 12.56
C THR A 69 5.33 -22.64 11.07
N THR A 70 4.82 -23.78 10.65
CA THR A 70 4.28 -23.94 9.29
C THR A 70 2.84 -23.40 9.13
N THR A 71 2.26 -22.90 10.24
CA THR A 71 0.94 -22.26 10.24
C THR A 71 1.06 -20.79 9.84
N LEU A 72 0.21 -20.36 8.92
CA LEU A 72 0.18 -18.97 8.47
C LEU A 72 -0.20 -18.02 9.62
N ALA A 73 0.61 -17.00 9.83
CA ALA A 73 0.35 -15.91 10.75
C ALA A 73 0.34 -14.56 10.00
N ASN A 74 -0.36 -13.58 10.55
CA ASN A 74 -0.40 -12.23 10.00
C ASN A 74 0.95 -11.53 10.18
N VAL A 75 1.41 -10.82 9.15
CA VAL A 75 2.46 -9.83 9.32
C VAL A 75 1.79 -8.58 9.89
N THR A 76 1.84 -8.40 11.20
CA THR A 76 1.21 -7.27 11.89
C THR A 76 1.59 -5.96 11.22
N SER A 77 0.62 -5.07 10.97
CA SER A 77 0.77 -3.78 10.27
C SER A 77 0.99 -3.85 8.74
N LEU A 78 1.20 -5.01 8.11
CA LEU A 78 1.13 -5.12 6.65
C LEU A 78 -0.30 -5.46 6.22
N ALA A 79 -1.20 -4.53 6.48
CA ALA A 79 -2.61 -4.59 6.11
C ALA A 79 -3.05 -3.27 5.47
N ILE A 80 -3.90 -3.35 4.45
CA ILE A 80 -4.50 -2.19 3.79
C ILE A 80 -6.01 -2.37 3.75
N ALA A 81 -6.74 -1.35 4.21
CA ALA A 81 -8.19 -1.32 4.09
C ALA A 81 -8.60 -1.07 2.62
N LEU A 82 -9.43 -1.95 2.10
CA LEU A 82 -10.00 -1.88 0.75
C LEU A 82 -11.49 -1.56 0.84
N ALA A 83 -11.93 -0.59 0.05
CA ALA A 83 -13.36 -0.26 -0.07
C ALA A 83 -14.12 -1.36 -0.81
N ALA A 84 -15.42 -1.47 -0.59
CA ALA A 84 -16.31 -2.33 -1.35
C ALA A 84 -16.40 -1.89 -2.82
N ASN A 85 -16.75 -2.84 -3.72
CA ASN A 85 -17.00 -2.61 -5.14
C ASN A 85 -15.89 -1.80 -5.83
N SER A 86 -14.63 -2.16 -5.58
CA SER A 86 -13.46 -1.40 -6.02
C SER A 86 -12.36 -2.33 -6.54
N THR A 87 -11.55 -1.82 -7.46
CA THR A 87 -10.40 -2.53 -8.03
C THR A 87 -9.10 -1.88 -7.57
N TYR A 88 -8.15 -2.69 -7.15
CA TYR A 88 -6.84 -2.25 -6.69
C TYR A 88 -5.71 -3.01 -7.38
N THR A 89 -4.65 -2.29 -7.72
CA THR A 89 -3.33 -2.87 -7.93
C THR A 89 -2.51 -2.69 -6.66
N ILE A 90 -1.81 -3.75 -6.23
CA ILE A 90 -1.05 -3.71 -4.98
C ILE A 90 0.33 -4.29 -5.22
N ASP A 91 1.35 -3.49 -4.90
CA ASP A 91 2.74 -3.90 -4.88
C ASP A 91 3.20 -4.16 -3.44
N ALA A 92 3.79 -5.33 -3.22
CA ALA A 92 4.35 -5.75 -1.94
C ALA A 92 5.86 -5.91 -2.05
N LYS A 93 6.58 -5.29 -1.13
CA LYS A 93 8.02 -5.50 -0.94
C LYS A 93 8.23 -6.06 0.45
N VAL A 94 8.53 -7.35 0.52
CA VAL A 94 8.69 -8.08 1.78
C VAL A 94 10.14 -8.49 1.93
N MET A 95 10.85 -7.81 2.81
CA MET A 95 12.19 -8.19 3.22
C MET A 95 12.07 -9.27 4.30
N PHE A 96 12.78 -10.37 4.13
CA PHE A 96 12.72 -11.47 5.09
C PHE A 96 14.10 -12.11 5.33
N GLN A 97 14.19 -12.87 6.40
CA GLN A 97 15.31 -13.73 6.75
C GLN A 97 14.80 -15.10 7.17
N THR A 98 15.62 -16.14 7.00
CA THR A 98 15.37 -17.45 7.60
C THR A 98 16.59 -17.92 8.38
N ALA A 99 16.37 -18.71 9.43
CA ALA A 99 17.43 -19.12 10.36
C ALA A 99 18.44 -20.10 9.75
N ALA A 100 18.07 -20.78 8.66
CA ALA A 100 18.94 -21.71 7.96
C ALA A 100 18.76 -21.61 6.44
N THR A 101 19.78 -21.95 5.68
CA THR A 101 19.73 -21.95 4.20
C THR A 101 18.69 -22.93 3.64
N ALA A 102 18.41 -24.02 4.37
CA ALA A 102 17.39 -25.02 4.00
C ALA A 102 15.99 -24.66 4.58
N THR A 103 15.79 -23.47 5.11
CA THR A 103 14.49 -22.99 5.58
C THR A 103 13.95 -21.95 4.60
N GLY A 104 12.82 -22.26 4.01
CA GLY A 104 12.09 -21.32 3.15
C GLY A 104 11.04 -20.53 3.90
N ILE A 105 10.37 -19.66 3.17
CA ILE A 105 9.23 -18.88 3.63
C ILE A 105 8.02 -19.15 2.75
N ARG A 106 6.84 -19.15 3.33
CA ARG A 106 5.56 -19.14 2.65
C ARG A 106 4.96 -17.75 2.78
N LEU A 107 4.73 -17.07 1.66
CA LEU A 107 4.08 -15.75 1.59
C LEU A 107 2.73 -15.87 0.92
N THR A 108 1.75 -15.22 1.49
CA THR A 108 0.39 -15.17 0.98
C THR A 108 -0.34 -13.93 1.51
N GLN A 109 -1.61 -13.79 1.16
CA GLN A 109 -2.48 -12.72 1.63
C GLN A 109 -3.89 -13.23 1.91
N THR A 110 -4.59 -12.56 2.82
CA THR A 110 -6.05 -12.58 2.89
C THR A 110 -6.62 -11.42 2.09
N ALA A 111 -7.90 -11.46 1.83
CA ALA A 111 -8.66 -10.37 1.21
C ALA A 111 -10.08 -10.31 1.81
N PRO A 112 -10.83 -9.21 1.59
CA PRO A 112 -12.22 -9.11 2.00
C PRO A 112 -13.07 -10.27 1.47
N ALA A 113 -14.11 -10.64 2.20
CA ALA A 113 -15.03 -11.68 1.78
C ALA A 113 -15.65 -11.35 0.41
N GLY A 114 -15.68 -12.34 -0.50
CA GLY A 114 -16.18 -12.17 -1.86
C GLY A 114 -15.27 -11.41 -2.81
N ALA A 115 -14.04 -11.07 -2.40
CA ALA A 115 -13.07 -10.46 -3.29
C ALA A 115 -12.44 -11.51 -4.23
N THR A 116 -12.22 -11.11 -5.49
CA THR A 116 -11.37 -11.84 -6.43
C THR A 116 -9.94 -11.35 -6.29
N VAL A 117 -9.01 -12.27 -6.09
CA VAL A 117 -7.58 -12.00 -5.95
C VAL A 117 -6.80 -12.74 -7.02
N VAL A 118 -5.96 -12.04 -7.74
CA VAL A 118 -4.91 -12.62 -8.56
C VAL A 118 -3.59 -12.05 -8.09
N ALA A 119 -2.73 -12.87 -7.54
CA ALA A 119 -1.45 -12.46 -7.00
C ALA A 119 -0.31 -13.28 -7.59
N GLN A 120 0.83 -12.63 -7.78
CA GLN A 120 2.08 -13.27 -8.16
C GLN A 120 3.14 -12.90 -7.14
N TRP A 121 3.75 -13.91 -6.53
CA TRP A 121 4.87 -13.75 -5.62
C TRP A 121 6.14 -14.26 -6.27
N ASN A 122 7.16 -13.41 -6.29
CA ASN A 122 8.52 -13.72 -6.74
C ASN A 122 9.42 -13.72 -5.50
N THR A 123 9.78 -14.91 -5.04
CA THR A 123 10.55 -15.10 -3.81
C THR A 123 11.88 -15.79 -4.14
N PRO A 124 13.02 -15.15 -3.86
CA PRO A 124 14.33 -15.77 -4.05
C PRO A 124 14.50 -17.02 -3.17
N THR A 125 15.12 -18.04 -3.74
CA THR A 125 15.52 -19.29 -3.04
C THR A 125 17.03 -19.48 -3.05
N SER A 126 17.73 -18.75 -3.90
CA SER A 126 19.20 -18.65 -3.96
C SER A 126 19.59 -17.38 -4.71
N LEU A 127 20.88 -17.12 -4.90
CA LEU A 127 21.37 -15.99 -5.70
C LEU A 127 20.85 -16.01 -7.15
N THR A 128 20.58 -17.18 -7.70
CA THR A 128 20.21 -17.38 -9.10
C THR A 128 18.82 -17.99 -9.30
N ALA A 129 18.21 -18.54 -8.24
CA ALA A 129 16.92 -19.21 -8.31
C ALA A 129 15.84 -18.45 -7.56
N ARG A 130 14.62 -18.51 -8.10
CA ARG A 130 13.42 -17.88 -7.53
C ARG A 130 12.23 -18.80 -7.67
N THR A 131 11.35 -18.77 -6.68
CA THR A 131 10.01 -19.35 -6.81
C THR A 131 9.04 -18.27 -7.27
N LEU A 132 8.38 -18.53 -8.39
CA LEU A 132 7.30 -17.70 -8.91
C LEU A 132 5.97 -18.40 -8.59
N ALA A 133 5.25 -17.89 -7.59
CA ALA A 133 3.99 -18.47 -7.15
C ALA A 133 2.82 -17.60 -7.62
N ASN A 134 1.92 -18.20 -8.41
CA ASN A 134 0.65 -17.58 -8.79
C ASN A 134 -0.43 -18.03 -7.81
N GLN A 135 -1.15 -17.07 -7.23
CA GLN A 135 -2.22 -17.31 -6.26
C GLN A 135 -3.52 -16.69 -6.79
N ARG A 136 -4.61 -17.46 -6.76
CA ARG A 136 -5.93 -17.03 -7.21
C ARG A 136 -6.96 -17.02 -6.09
N ALA A 137 -6.52 -17.27 -4.88
CA ALA A 137 -7.34 -17.23 -3.67
C ALA A 137 -6.49 -16.79 -2.48
N ALA A 138 -7.14 -16.40 -1.40
CA ALA A 138 -6.49 -16.13 -0.12
C ALA A 138 -5.81 -17.40 0.42
N ASP A 139 -4.71 -17.24 1.14
CA ASP A 139 -3.98 -18.29 1.86
C ASP A 139 -3.49 -19.49 1.02
N THR A 140 -3.35 -19.31 -0.30
CA THR A 140 -2.94 -20.39 -1.23
C THR A 140 -1.44 -20.34 -1.58
N GLY A 141 -0.64 -19.53 -0.89
CA GLY A 141 0.79 -19.34 -1.17
C GLY A 141 1.58 -20.64 -1.05
N ALA A 142 2.45 -20.88 -2.04
CA ALA A 142 3.45 -21.94 -1.97
C ALA A 142 4.62 -21.53 -1.06
N ALA A 143 5.19 -22.48 -0.32
CA ALA A 143 6.43 -22.27 0.39
C ALA A 143 7.63 -22.31 -0.58
N THR A 144 8.67 -21.54 -0.27
CA THR A 144 9.98 -21.69 -0.90
C THR A 144 10.80 -22.73 -0.12
N THR A 145 11.83 -23.29 -0.73
CA THR A 145 12.60 -24.40 -0.16
C THR A 145 13.88 -23.96 0.56
N GLY A 146 14.13 -22.66 0.63
CA GLY A 146 15.35 -22.17 1.28
C GLY A 146 15.70 -20.74 0.87
N VAL A 147 16.88 -20.31 1.27
CA VAL A 147 17.53 -19.03 0.93
C VAL A 147 19.01 -19.29 0.65
N ASP A 148 19.70 -18.36 0.01
CA ASP A 148 21.13 -18.46 -0.29
C ASP A 148 22.00 -18.32 0.97
N VAL A 149 21.67 -17.39 1.87
CA VAL A 149 22.41 -17.12 3.11
C VAL A 149 21.46 -17.04 4.29
N ALA A 150 21.71 -17.87 5.30
CA ALA A 150 20.96 -17.84 6.55
C ALA A 150 21.11 -16.48 7.25
N ASN A 151 20.05 -15.99 7.85
CA ASN A 151 19.98 -14.71 8.58
C ASN A 151 20.37 -13.47 7.74
N ALA A 152 20.45 -13.58 6.41
CA ALA A 152 20.65 -12.47 5.51
C ALA A 152 19.32 -11.91 4.97
N ASN A 153 19.27 -10.60 4.73
CA ASN A 153 18.10 -9.96 4.17
C ASN A 153 17.86 -10.40 2.73
N THR A 154 16.70 -10.94 2.47
CA THR A 154 16.23 -11.38 1.15
C THR A 154 14.95 -10.62 0.80
N LEU A 155 14.80 -10.17 -0.44
CA LEU A 155 13.62 -9.42 -0.89
C LEU A 155 12.71 -10.31 -1.72
N ALA A 156 11.49 -10.52 -1.21
CA ALA A 156 10.37 -11.05 -2.00
C ALA A 156 9.51 -9.89 -2.54
N CYS A 157 9.03 -10.04 -3.77
CA CYS A 157 8.15 -9.08 -4.42
C CYS A 157 6.80 -9.75 -4.72
N GLY A 158 5.70 -9.08 -4.33
CA GLY A 158 4.34 -9.47 -4.69
C GLY A 158 3.71 -8.43 -5.59
N SER A 159 3.03 -8.88 -6.64
CA SER A 159 2.17 -8.04 -7.47
C SER A 159 0.75 -8.63 -7.46
N LEU A 160 -0.22 -7.83 -7.02
CA LEU A 160 -1.57 -8.29 -6.80
C LEU A 160 -2.59 -7.40 -7.52
N LEU A 161 -3.57 -8.04 -8.12
CA LEU A 161 -4.82 -7.42 -8.58
C LEU A 161 -5.94 -7.91 -7.66
N VAL A 162 -6.67 -6.99 -7.05
CA VAL A 162 -7.77 -7.30 -6.13
C VAL A 162 -9.01 -6.55 -6.56
N MET A 163 -10.08 -7.29 -6.80
CA MET A 163 -11.42 -6.75 -7.06
C MET A 163 -12.30 -7.10 -5.87
N THR A 164 -12.70 -6.11 -5.09
CA THR A 164 -13.58 -6.31 -3.94
C THR A 164 -15.03 -6.45 -4.40
N GLY A 165 -15.78 -7.32 -3.72
CA GLY A 165 -17.23 -7.39 -3.85
C GLY A 165 -17.94 -6.34 -2.98
N ALA A 166 -19.18 -6.63 -2.60
CA ALA A 166 -20.00 -5.74 -1.78
C ALA A 166 -19.46 -5.52 -0.34
N THR A 167 -18.45 -6.28 0.07
CA THR A 167 -17.87 -6.20 1.42
C THR A 167 -16.52 -5.48 1.38
N ALA A 168 -16.41 -4.38 2.12
CA ALA A 168 -15.12 -3.75 2.42
C ALA A 168 -14.35 -4.56 3.47
N GLY A 169 -13.04 -4.41 3.51
CA GLY A 169 -12.22 -5.10 4.52
C GLY A 169 -10.73 -4.96 4.24
N ASN A 170 -9.92 -5.68 5.00
CA ASN A 170 -8.47 -5.60 4.86
C ASN A 170 -7.93 -6.68 3.90
N LEU A 171 -6.99 -6.26 3.04
CA LEU A 171 -5.97 -7.15 2.53
C LEU A 171 -4.87 -7.22 3.59
N GLN A 172 -4.50 -8.41 4.03
CA GLN A 172 -3.49 -8.65 5.06
C GLN A 172 -2.44 -9.62 4.54
N ILE A 173 -1.16 -9.26 4.61
CA ILE A 173 -0.06 -10.19 4.30
C ILE A 173 0.09 -11.17 5.44
N ARG A 174 0.27 -12.45 5.05
CA ARG A 174 0.50 -13.58 5.95
C ARG A 174 1.74 -14.35 5.54
N PHE A 175 2.38 -14.98 6.50
CA PHE A 175 3.54 -15.81 6.25
C PHE A 175 3.65 -16.98 7.22
N ALA A 176 4.42 -17.95 6.82
CA ALA A 176 4.83 -19.09 7.66
C ALA A 176 6.27 -19.47 7.35
N SER A 177 6.94 -20.11 8.30
CA SER A 177 8.14 -20.87 7.99
C SER A 177 7.78 -22.11 7.20
N GLU A 178 8.65 -22.56 6.31
CA GLU A 178 8.51 -23.87 5.66
C GLU A 178 8.82 -25.02 6.63
N VAL A 179 9.76 -24.79 7.55
CA VAL A 179 10.25 -25.80 8.50
C VAL A 179 9.78 -25.45 9.90
N ALA A 180 9.04 -26.35 10.55
CA ALA A 180 8.63 -26.18 11.94
C ALA A 180 9.86 -26.09 12.87
N GLY A 181 9.84 -25.11 13.78
CA GLY A 181 10.94 -24.85 14.71
C GLY A 181 12.07 -23.98 14.13
N SER A 182 12.10 -23.72 12.81
CA SER A 182 13.07 -22.83 12.18
C SER A 182 12.44 -21.46 11.91
N ASN A 183 13.08 -20.39 12.36
CA ASN A 183 12.53 -19.04 12.25
C ASN A 183 12.53 -18.55 10.80
N ALA A 184 11.37 -18.05 10.35
CA ALA A 184 11.25 -17.08 9.29
C ALA A 184 10.91 -15.72 9.92
N VAL A 185 11.55 -14.65 9.49
CA VAL A 185 11.39 -13.31 10.05
C VAL A 185 11.07 -12.35 8.91
N VAL A 186 9.91 -11.70 8.95
CA VAL A 186 9.62 -10.56 8.07
C VAL A 186 10.17 -9.31 8.74
N LYS A 187 11.02 -8.59 8.02
CA LYS A 187 11.83 -7.49 8.55
C LYS A 187 11.10 -6.16 8.50
N ALA A 188 11.38 -5.31 9.47
CA ALA A 188 10.98 -3.90 9.47
C ALA A 188 11.41 -3.23 8.17
N GLY A 189 10.54 -2.33 7.66
CA GLY A 189 10.74 -1.69 6.35
C GLY A 189 10.02 -2.40 5.20
N SER A 190 9.58 -3.65 5.36
CA SER A 190 8.62 -4.27 4.43
C SER A 190 7.39 -3.40 4.28
N HIS A 191 6.84 -3.28 3.08
CA HIS A 191 5.72 -2.38 2.82
C HIS A 191 4.82 -2.85 1.69
N LEU A 192 3.62 -2.30 1.69
CA LEU A 192 2.62 -2.41 0.63
C LEU A 192 2.31 -1.04 0.07
N VAL A 193 2.06 -0.99 -1.22
CA VAL A 193 1.51 0.19 -1.91
C VAL A 193 0.31 -0.28 -2.70
N ALA A 194 -0.87 0.21 -2.35
CA ALA A 194 -2.11 -0.07 -3.06
C ALA A 194 -2.57 1.17 -3.82
N THR A 195 -2.90 0.99 -5.08
CA THR A 195 -3.52 2.02 -5.92
C THR A 195 -4.93 1.59 -6.27
N LYS A 196 -5.92 2.39 -5.90
CA LYS A 196 -7.30 2.19 -6.35
C LYS A 196 -7.40 2.60 -7.81
N VAL A 197 -7.84 1.66 -8.67
CA VAL A 197 -7.96 1.86 -10.13
C VAL A 197 -9.38 2.23 -10.51
N ALA A 198 -10.35 1.63 -9.84
CA ALA A 198 -11.79 1.87 -10.03
C ALA A 198 -12.57 1.60 -8.75
#